data_961de0b2b489b839c8221267d691b473
#
_entry.id   961de0b2b489b839c8221267d691b473
#
_cell.length_a   1.000
_cell.length_b   1.000
_cell.length_c   1.000
_cell.angle_alpha   90.00
_cell.angle_beta   90.00
_cell.angle_gamma   90.00
#
_symmetry.space_group_name_H-M   'P 1'
#
loop_
_entity.id
_entity.type
_entity.pdbx_description
1 polymer ?
#
loop_
_entity_poly.entity_id
_entity_poly.type
_entity_poly.pdbx_seq_one_letter_code
_entity_poly.pdbx_strand_id
1 'polypeptide(L)'
;SANWKLWTDAAPGTSTGAAAVGGSNDEIHIVVRDFTGEITGTAGSVLETFPHLSQASDVKSSDGTSLYYKDHINTNSKWIRIGNHPAALTDAGESAVGNAFTTSVVFFSNLSGGVDDNVLTVGETTLALDYFADAETMDMSLMFQSNSSLSAADNITLSNYITALCAARKDAVG
;
A
#
# COMPACT_ATOMS: atom_id res chain seq x y z
N SER A 1 8.10 1.12 30.33
CA SER A 1 7.30 2.30 30.01
C SER A 1 6.76 2.17 28.61
N ALA A 2 5.50 2.48 28.43
CA ALA A 2 4.84 2.32 27.14
C ALA A 2 5.44 3.31 26.12
N ASN A 3 5.97 2.79 25.01
CA ASN A 3 6.63 3.59 23.98
C ASN A 3 5.68 4.52 23.21
N TRP A 4 4.36 4.33 23.33
CA TRP A 4 3.36 5.17 22.67
C TRP A 4 3.51 6.67 23.00
N LYS A 5 3.95 6.99 24.22
CA LYS A 5 4.17 8.38 24.68
C LYS A 5 5.13 9.19 23.83
N LEU A 6 5.93 8.54 23.02
CA LEU A 6 6.86 9.21 22.10
C LEU A 6 6.18 9.68 20.81
N TRP A 7 5.02 9.13 20.47
CA TRP A 7 4.42 9.31 19.15
C TRP A 7 2.93 9.66 19.18
N THR A 8 2.27 9.50 20.34
CA THR A 8 0.83 9.74 20.50
C THR A 8 0.56 10.47 21.82
N ASP A 9 -0.58 11.12 21.89
CA ASP A 9 -1.04 11.92 23.04
C ASP A 9 -1.60 11.09 24.18
N ALA A 10 -2.25 9.96 23.87
CA ALA A 10 -2.89 9.08 24.85
C ALA A 10 -2.60 7.59 24.56
N ALA A 11 -2.84 6.73 25.51
CA ALA A 11 -2.80 5.29 25.32
C ALA A 11 -3.97 4.84 24.44
N PRO A 12 -3.81 3.77 23.63
CA PRO A 12 -4.94 3.18 22.92
C PRO A 12 -5.95 2.62 23.94
N GLY A 13 -7.21 2.80 23.67
CA GLY A 13 -8.30 2.42 24.56
C GLY A 13 -9.51 1.91 23.78
N THR A 14 -10.66 2.52 24.05
CA THR A 14 -11.92 2.20 23.36
C THR A 14 -12.35 3.41 22.56
N SER A 15 -12.54 3.23 21.28
CA SER A 15 -13.06 4.29 20.40
C SER A 15 -14.52 4.62 20.76
N THR A 16 -14.91 5.86 20.46
CA THR A 16 -16.31 6.29 20.66
C THR A 16 -17.30 5.44 19.85
N GLY A 17 -16.89 5.02 18.64
CA GLY A 17 -17.70 4.17 17.78
C GLY A 17 -17.94 2.78 18.36
N ALA A 18 -16.88 2.14 18.88
CA ALA A 18 -16.99 0.83 19.53
C ALA A 18 -17.78 0.92 20.83
N ALA A 19 -17.52 1.93 21.67
CA ALA A 19 -18.26 2.14 22.91
C ALA A 19 -19.77 2.29 22.69
N ALA A 20 -20.18 2.99 21.63
CA ALA A 20 -21.59 3.21 21.30
C ALA A 20 -22.36 1.91 21.01
N VAL A 21 -21.66 0.85 20.59
CA VAL A 21 -22.26 -0.47 20.27
C VAL A 21 -21.87 -1.56 21.29
N GLY A 22 -21.34 -1.15 22.45
CA GLY A 22 -20.98 -2.07 23.54
C GLY A 22 -19.65 -2.79 23.35
N GLY A 23 -18.83 -2.34 22.39
CA GLY A 23 -17.46 -2.83 22.18
C GLY A 23 -16.46 -2.18 23.12
N SER A 24 -15.27 -2.74 23.21
CA SER A 24 -14.19 -2.21 24.07
C SER A 24 -12.79 -2.62 23.61
N ASN A 25 -11.79 -1.81 23.96
CA ASN A 25 -10.36 -2.04 23.74
C ASN A 25 -9.97 -2.22 22.25
N ASP A 26 -10.70 -1.58 21.38
CA ASP A 26 -10.49 -1.71 19.92
C ASP A 26 -9.35 -0.86 19.37
N GLU A 27 -8.91 0.17 20.12
CA GLU A 27 -7.89 1.08 19.61
C GLU A 27 -6.48 0.48 19.58
N ILE A 28 -5.76 0.83 18.54
CA ILE A 28 -4.31 0.57 18.38
C ILE A 28 -3.61 1.80 17.80
N HIS A 29 -2.32 1.91 18.06
CA HIS A 29 -1.44 2.88 17.39
C HIS A 29 -0.47 2.16 16.49
N ILE A 30 -0.27 2.67 15.28
CA ILE A 30 0.69 2.13 14.30
C ILE A 30 1.68 3.22 13.96
N VAL A 31 2.96 2.89 14.07
CA VAL A 31 4.08 3.80 13.75
C VAL A 31 5.00 3.13 12.75
N VAL A 32 5.21 3.78 11.64
CA VAL A 32 6.15 3.35 10.58
C VAL A 32 7.46 4.08 10.80
N ARG A 33 8.56 3.34 10.86
CA ARG A 33 9.88 3.88 11.14
C ARG A 33 10.90 3.43 10.10
N ASP A 34 11.82 4.31 9.79
CA ASP A 34 13.01 4.00 9.03
C ASP A 34 14.03 3.31 9.96
N PHE A 35 14.03 1.99 9.96
CA PHE A 35 14.82 1.22 10.93
C PHE A 35 16.32 1.40 10.72
N THR A 36 16.77 1.38 9.48
CA THR A 36 18.19 1.46 9.10
C THR A 36 18.65 2.89 8.80
N GLY A 37 17.76 3.79 8.50
CA GLY A 37 18.07 5.17 8.09
C GLY A 37 18.34 5.32 6.60
N GLU A 38 18.01 4.34 5.79
CA GLU A 38 18.23 4.38 4.34
C GLU A 38 17.31 5.38 3.63
N ILE A 39 16.16 5.66 4.20
CA ILE A 39 15.16 6.59 3.63
C ILE A 39 15.44 8.02 4.08
N THR A 40 15.63 8.22 5.38
CA THR A 40 15.75 9.57 5.98
C THR A 40 17.19 10.00 6.25
N GLY A 41 18.14 9.08 6.16
CA GLY A 41 19.54 9.29 6.58
C GLY A 41 19.76 9.09 8.09
N THR A 42 18.70 8.87 8.87
CA THR A 42 18.80 8.71 10.33
C THR A 42 18.03 7.46 10.79
N ALA A 43 18.75 6.48 11.30
CA ALA A 43 18.17 5.25 11.80
C ALA A 43 17.13 5.52 12.92
N GLY A 44 16.00 4.86 12.80
CA GLY A 44 14.90 4.97 13.76
C GLY A 44 13.99 6.17 13.62
N SER A 45 14.18 7.00 12.60
CA SER A 45 13.27 8.12 12.30
C SER A 45 11.86 7.66 12.03
N VAL A 46 10.88 8.42 12.51
CA VAL A 46 9.46 8.15 12.23
C VAL A 46 9.11 8.65 10.83
N LEU A 47 8.54 7.79 10.03
CA LEU A 47 8.04 8.09 8.69
C LEU A 47 6.56 8.49 8.74
N GLU A 48 5.75 7.69 9.43
CA GLU A 48 4.30 7.92 9.57
C GLU A 48 3.83 7.47 10.97
N THR A 49 2.81 8.15 11.46
CA THR A 49 2.13 7.80 12.70
C THR A 49 0.63 7.78 12.47
N PHE A 50 0.00 6.67 12.85
CA PHE A 50 -1.43 6.46 12.76
C PHE A 50 -1.97 6.18 14.18
N PRO A 51 -2.39 7.21 14.91
CA PRO A 51 -2.94 7.06 16.27
C PRO A 51 -4.40 6.64 16.23
N HIS A 52 -4.86 6.01 17.30
CA HIS A 52 -6.26 5.70 17.58
C HIS A 52 -7.04 5.03 16.43
N LEU A 53 -6.39 4.11 15.72
CA LEU A 53 -7.05 3.27 14.73
C LEU A 53 -7.78 2.13 15.43
N SER A 54 -8.89 1.66 14.85
CA SER A 54 -9.67 0.56 15.39
C SER A 54 -9.28 -0.79 14.80
N GLN A 55 -9.26 -1.84 15.62
CA GLN A 55 -9.20 -3.23 15.19
C GLN A 55 -10.52 -3.71 14.57
N ALA A 56 -11.64 -3.09 14.95
CA ALA A 56 -12.96 -3.42 14.44
C ALA A 56 -13.18 -2.90 13.01
N SER A 57 -13.77 -3.73 12.16
CA SER A 57 -13.96 -3.43 10.74
C SER A 57 -15.09 -2.41 10.45
N ASP A 58 -15.98 -2.19 11.39
CA ASP A 58 -17.19 -1.36 11.24
C ASP A 58 -17.13 -0.01 11.94
N VAL A 59 -16.07 0.28 12.66
CA VAL A 59 -15.91 1.54 13.40
C VAL A 59 -15.54 2.69 12.44
N LYS A 60 -16.27 3.79 12.61
CA LYS A 60 -16.07 5.04 11.86
C LYS A 60 -15.87 6.21 12.81
N SER A 61 -15.15 7.22 12.33
CA SER A 61 -15.06 8.53 12.99
C SER A 61 -16.37 9.32 12.82
N SER A 62 -16.47 10.45 13.50
CA SER A 62 -17.66 11.31 13.44
C SER A 62 -17.97 11.88 12.06
N ASP A 63 -17.00 11.96 11.17
CA ASP A 63 -17.13 12.38 9.78
C ASP A 63 -17.46 11.23 8.80
N GLY A 64 -17.61 10.00 9.32
CA GLY A 64 -17.91 8.80 8.54
C GLY A 64 -16.71 8.09 7.94
N THR A 65 -15.50 8.57 8.16
CA THR A 65 -14.27 7.91 7.69
C THR A 65 -14.02 6.62 8.46
N SER A 66 -13.63 5.55 7.77
CA SER A 66 -13.28 4.28 8.42
C SER A 66 -12.07 4.46 9.34
N LEU A 67 -12.22 4.06 10.60
CA LEU A 67 -11.12 3.94 11.57
C LEU A 67 -10.50 2.56 11.58
N TYR A 68 -11.03 1.63 10.80
CA TYR A 68 -10.45 0.30 10.68
C TYR A 68 -9.02 0.38 10.17
N TYR A 69 -8.08 -0.10 10.96
CA TYR A 69 -6.65 0.12 10.73
C TYR A 69 -6.17 -0.34 9.35
N LYS A 70 -6.69 -1.47 8.87
CA LYS A 70 -6.29 -2.03 7.56
C LYS A 70 -6.73 -1.12 6.41
N ASP A 71 -7.98 -0.69 6.39
CA ASP A 71 -8.51 0.19 5.35
C ASP A 71 -7.86 1.57 5.42
N HIS A 72 -7.72 2.10 6.64
CA HIS A 72 -7.12 3.41 6.84
C HIS A 72 -5.66 3.46 6.35
N ILE A 73 -4.85 2.47 6.71
CA ILE A 73 -3.46 2.38 6.26
C ILE A 73 -3.37 2.16 4.76
N ASN A 74 -4.16 1.24 4.21
CA ASN A 74 -4.13 0.95 2.78
C ASN A 74 -4.58 2.14 1.91
N THR A 75 -5.34 3.07 2.46
CA THR A 75 -5.73 4.30 1.78
C THR A 75 -4.73 5.43 1.96
N ASN A 76 -4.18 5.60 3.17
CA ASN A 76 -3.45 6.81 3.54
C ASN A 76 -1.93 6.65 3.62
N SER A 77 -1.41 5.45 3.90
CA SER A 77 0.03 5.26 4.03
C SER A 77 0.75 5.36 2.67
N LYS A 78 1.91 5.98 2.67
CA LYS A 78 2.84 6.02 1.53
C LYS A 78 3.82 4.86 1.53
N TRP A 79 4.07 4.27 2.71
CA TRP A 79 5.17 3.33 2.92
C TRP A 79 4.73 1.89 3.05
N ILE A 80 3.56 1.63 3.63
CA ILE A 80 3.11 0.27 3.92
C ILE A 80 1.71 -0.03 3.39
N ARG A 81 1.46 -1.31 3.18
CA ARG A 81 0.14 -1.89 2.90
C ARG A 81 -0.05 -3.11 3.78
N ILE A 82 -1.27 -3.31 4.27
CA ILE A 82 -1.61 -4.43 5.14
C ILE A 82 -2.45 -5.43 4.34
N GLY A 83 -1.91 -6.62 4.14
CA GLY A 83 -2.62 -7.74 3.51
C GLY A 83 -3.39 -8.57 4.54
N ASN A 84 -2.67 -9.26 5.41
CA ASN A 84 -3.24 -10.08 6.47
C ASN A 84 -3.12 -9.39 7.82
N HIS A 85 -3.95 -9.81 8.79
CA HIS A 85 -3.85 -9.33 10.17
C HIS A 85 -2.55 -9.82 10.80
N PRO A 86 -1.86 -8.97 11.57
CA PRO A 86 -0.77 -9.44 12.41
C PRO A 86 -1.25 -10.50 13.40
N ALA A 87 -0.45 -11.54 13.63
CA ALA A 87 -0.81 -12.63 14.55
C ALA A 87 -1.04 -12.15 16.02
N ALA A 88 -0.53 -10.97 16.37
CA ALA A 88 -0.75 -10.34 17.67
C ALA A 88 -2.15 -9.69 17.82
N LEU A 89 -2.91 -9.55 16.73
CA LEU A 89 -4.24 -8.96 16.69
C LEU A 89 -5.26 -10.05 16.35
N THR A 90 -5.59 -10.89 17.32
CA THR A 90 -6.40 -12.10 17.10
C THR A 90 -7.84 -11.81 16.69
N ASP A 91 -8.40 -10.69 17.19
CA ASP A 91 -9.80 -10.31 16.99
C ASP A 91 -9.96 -9.24 15.89
N ALA A 92 -8.84 -8.88 15.23
CA ALA A 92 -8.85 -7.83 14.22
C ALA A 92 -9.70 -8.18 12.99
N GLY A 93 -10.56 -7.24 12.61
CA GLY A 93 -11.49 -7.39 11.50
C GLY A 93 -12.89 -7.85 11.90
N GLU A 94 -13.11 -8.19 13.17
CA GLU A 94 -14.45 -8.46 13.70
C GLU A 94 -15.26 -7.15 13.84
N SER A 95 -16.58 -7.30 14.04
CA SER A 95 -17.47 -6.16 14.34
C SER A 95 -17.26 -5.68 15.76
N ALA A 96 -17.40 -4.39 15.99
CA ALA A 96 -17.35 -3.80 17.34
C ALA A 96 -18.55 -4.15 18.20
N VAL A 97 -19.65 -4.62 17.64
CA VAL A 97 -20.93 -4.83 18.34
C VAL A 97 -20.78 -5.87 19.45
N GLY A 98 -20.78 -5.40 20.69
CA GLY A 98 -20.68 -6.27 21.88
C GLY A 98 -19.35 -6.99 22.04
N ASN A 99 -18.33 -6.65 21.26
CA ASN A 99 -17.06 -7.36 21.22
C ASN A 99 -15.99 -6.65 22.09
N ALA A 100 -15.32 -7.39 22.94
CA ALA A 100 -14.20 -6.91 23.72
C ALA A 100 -12.89 -7.37 23.06
N PHE A 101 -12.23 -6.45 22.38
CA PHE A 101 -10.98 -6.75 21.69
C PHE A 101 -9.85 -7.03 22.67
N THR A 102 -8.95 -7.92 22.29
CA THR A 102 -7.75 -8.20 23.08
C THR A 102 -6.83 -6.98 23.04
N THR A 103 -6.48 -6.45 24.21
CA THR A 103 -5.56 -5.32 24.31
C THR A 103 -4.23 -5.67 23.67
N SER A 104 -3.86 -4.94 22.64
CA SER A 104 -2.62 -5.18 21.92
C SER A 104 -1.40 -4.88 22.79
N VAL A 105 -0.48 -5.82 22.87
CA VAL A 105 0.86 -5.56 23.39
C VAL A 105 1.73 -4.90 22.30
N VAL A 106 2.73 -4.15 22.74
CA VAL A 106 3.69 -3.56 21.80
C VAL A 106 4.43 -4.70 21.07
N PHE A 107 4.31 -4.73 19.76
CA PHE A 107 5.11 -5.62 18.92
C PHE A 107 5.82 -4.83 17.82
N PHE A 108 6.92 -5.36 17.37
CA PHE A 108 7.71 -4.80 16.27
C PHE A 108 7.80 -5.85 15.16
N SER A 109 7.68 -5.40 13.94
CA SER A 109 7.94 -6.23 12.76
C SER A 109 8.79 -5.45 11.78
N ASN A 110 9.92 -6.03 11.39
CA ASN A 110 10.72 -5.49 10.29
C ASN A 110 10.16 -6.04 8.98
N LEU A 111 9.93 -5.16 8.03
CA LEU A 111 9.63 -5.57 6.66
C LEU A 111 10.92 -6.14 6.05
N SER A 112 10.83 -7.34 5.50
CA SER A 112 11.95 -8.04 4.88
C SER A 112 11.46 -8.93 3.76
N GLY A 113 12.38 -9.42 2.91
CA GLY A 113 12.05 -10.33 1.83
C GLY A 113 11.42 -9.64 0.61
N GLY A 114 11.47 -8.31 0.54
CA GLY A 114 11.19 -7.59 -0.70
C GLY A 114 12.24 -7.97 -1.74
N VAL A 115 11.78 -8.26 -2.95
CA VAL A 115 12.65 -8.54 -4.10
C VAL A 115 12.32 -7.51 -5.16
N ASP A 116 13.34 -6.80 -5.64
CA ASP A 116 13.21 -5.97 -6.83
C ASP A 116 13.05 -6.88 -8.04
N ASP A 117 11.91 -6.79 -8.69
CA ASP A 117 11.70 -7.39 -10.00
C ASP A 117 11.97 -6.32 -11.08
N ASN A 118 13.28 -6.11 -11.33
CA ASN A 118 13.74 -5.19 -12.36
C ASN A 118 13.79 -5.84 -13.76
N VAL A 119 13.33 -7.08 -13.88
CA VAL A 119 13.32 -7.83 -15.14
C VAL A 119 11.94 -7.72 -15.77
N LEU A 120 11.78 -6.72 -16.62
CA LEU A 120 10.56 -6.61 -17.42
C LEU A 120 10.46 -7.76 -18.41
N THR A 121 9.32 -8.42 -18.45
CA THR A 121 8.97 -9.39 -19.48
C THR A 121 8.38 -8.69 -20.72
N VAL A 122 8.41 -9.36 -21.88
CA VAL A 122 7.73 -8.87 -23.08
C VAL A 122 6.24 -8.64 -22.83
N GLY A 123 5.59 -9.55 -22.08
CA GLY A 123 4.16 -9.43 -21.76
C GLY A 123 3.83 -8.18 -20.96
N GLU A 124 4.63 -7.84 -19.94
CA GLU A 124 4.44 -6.63 -19.15
C GLU A 124 4.68 -5.37 -19.97
N THR A 125 5.70 -5.40 -20.83
CA THR A 125 6.01 -4.27 -21.72
C THR A 125 4.92 -4.05 -22.75
N THR A 126 4.39 -5.11 -23.38
CA THR A 126 3.28 -4.99 -24.34
C THR A 126 2.00 -4.52 -23.66
N LEU A 127 1.71 -5.00 -22.45
CA LEU A 127 0.56 -4.53 -21.67
C LEU A 127 0.66 -3.02 -21.34
N ALA A 128 1.86 -2.53 -21.05
CA ALA A 128 2.09 -1.09 -20.86
C ALA A 128 1.91 -0.30 -22.17
N LEU A 129 2.34 -0.86 -23.30
CA LEU A 129 2.17 -0.25 -24.62
C LEU A 129 0.72 -0.23 -25.10
N ASP A 130 -0.13 -1.15 -24.63
CA ASP A 130 -1.57 -1.18 -24.93
C ASP A 130 -2.31 0.09 -24.46
N TYR A 131 -1.81 0.75 -23.41
CA TYR A 131 -2.37 2.04 -22.98
C TYR A 131 -2.22 3.14 -24.07
N PHE A 132 -1.31 2.95 -25.01
CA PHE A 132 -1.08 3.86 -26.13
C PHE A 132 -1.78 3.39 -27.41
N ALA A 133 -2.61 2.36 -27.37
CA ALA A 133 -3.24 1.80 -28.57
C ALA A 133 -4.32 2.73 -29.16
N ASP A 134 -4.97 3.52 -28.33
CA ASP A 134 -6.05 4.43 -28.74
C ASP A 134 -5.50 5.79 -29.18
N ALA A 135 -5.59 6.08 -30.48
CA ALA A 135 -5.15 7.33 -31.07
C ALA A 135 -6.05 8.54 -30.73
N GLU A 136 -7.29 8.30 -30.25
CA GLU A 136 -8.20 9.38 -29.89
C GLU A 136 -7.93 9.93 -28.50
N THR A 137 -7.40 9.11 -27.60
CA THR A 137 -7.12 9.49 -26.22
C THR A 137 -5.70 9.97 -26.00
N MET A 138 -4.75 9.53 -26.83
CA MET A 138 -3.33 9.90 -26.70
C MET A 138 -2.74 10.31 -28.04
N ASP A 139 -2.27 11.54 -28.12
CA ASP A 139 -1.53 12.07 -29.29
C ASP A 139 -0.06 11.64 -29.19
N MET A 140 0.41 10.88 -30.19
CA MET A 140 1.79 10.40 -30.28
C MET A 140 2.29 10.46 -31.72
N SER A 141 3.51 10.93 -31.92
CA SER A 141 4.13 11.00 -33.25
C SER A 141 5.24 9.97 -33.46
N LEU A 142 5.87 9.49 -32.38
CA LEU A 142 7.00 8.58 -32.41
C LEU A 142 6.97 7.59 -31.28
N MET A 143 7.19 6.31 -31.60
CA MET A 143 7.35 5.23 -30.63
C MET A 143 8.64 4.48 -30.91
N PHE A 144 9.48 4.32 -29.89
CA PHE A 144 10.74 3.58 -30.05
C PHE A 144 10.97 2.65 -28.86
N GLN A 145 11.66 1.57 -29.14
CA GLN A 145 12.07 0.62 -28.11
C GLN A 145 13.31 1.14 -27.38
N SER A 146 13.27 1.13 -26.04
CA SER A 146 14.47 1.37 -25.25
C SER A 146 15.38 0.14 -25.25
N ASN A 147 16.68 0.34 -24.97
CA ASN A 147 17.58 -0.77 -24.71
C ASN A 147 17.17 -1.44 -23.39
N SER A 148 16.52 -2.60 -23.49
CA SER A 148 16.03 -3.36 -22.36
C SER A 148 16.98 -4.52 -22.02
N SER A 149 16.89 -5.05 -20.81
CA SER A 149 17.58 -6.28 -20.41
C SER A 149 16.99 -7.56 -21.01
N LEU A 150 16.02 -7.43 -21.93
CA LEU A 150 15.37 -8.53 -22.62
C LEU A 150 16.34 -9.29 -23.55
N SER A 151 16.05 -10.57 -23.78
CA SER A 151 16.79 -11.37 -24.77
C SER A 151 16.66 -10.81 -26.19
N ALA A 152 17.56 -11.19 -27.10
CA ALA A 152 17.47 -10.76 -28.49
C ALA A 152 16.15 -11.19 -29.15
N ALA A 153 15.63 -12.38 -28.84
CA ALA A 153 14.35 -12.86 -29.35
C ALA A 153 13.17 -12.04 -28.83
N ASP A 154 13.21 -11.68 -27.56
CA ASP A 154 12.19 -10.86 -26.92
C ASP A 154 12.20 -9.43 -27.46
N ASN A 155 13.38 -8.87 -27.71
CA ASN A 155 13.54 -7.57 -28.34
C ASN A 155 12.95 -7.53 -29.75
N ILE A 156 13.12 -8.61 -30.54
CA ILE A 156 12.48 -8.73 -31.86
C ILE A 156 10.96 -8.79 -31.71
N THR A 157 10.46 -9.55 -30.78
CA THR A 157 9.01 -9.65 -30.51
C THR A 157 8.42 -8.30 -30.14
N LEU A 158 9.09 -7.54 -29.28
CA LEU A 158 8.67 -6.20 -28.88
C LEU A 158 8.73 -5.19 -30.04
N SER A 159 9.78 -5.24 -30.89
CA SER A 159 9.88 -4.40 -32.09
C SER A 159 8.73 -4.67 -33.06
N ASN A 160 8.40 -5.94 -33.30
CA ASN A 160 7.27 -6.32 -34.14
C ASN A 160 5.94 -5.82 -33.55
N TYR A 161 5.78 -5.87 -32.23
CA TYR A 161 4.60 -5.35 -31.55
C TYR A 161 4.46 -3.84 -31.72
N ILE A 162 5.53 -3.07 -31.49
CA ILE A 162 5.54 -1.61 -31.70
C ILE A 162 5.20 -1.27 -33.16
N THR A 163 5.79 -1.97 -34.12
CA THR A 163 5.50 -1.76 -35.53
C THR A 163 4.02 -2.02 -35.87
N ALA A 164 3.45 -3.09 -35.31
CA ALA A 164 2.03 -3.41 -35.51
C ALA A 164 1.12 -2.35 -34.85
N LEU A 165 1.48 -1.87 -33.69
CA LEU A 165 0.74 -0.83 -32.96
C LEU A 165 0.76 0.50 -33.74
N CYS A 166 1.91 0.94 -34.24
CA CYS A 166 2.03 2.13 -35.08
C CYS A 166 1.23 1.99 -36.38
N ALA A 167 1.27 0.81 -37.01
CA ALA A 167 0.49 0.53 -38.22
C ALA A 167 -1.02 0.57 -38.00
N ALA A 168 -1.49 0.16 -36.82
CA ALA A 168 -2.89 0.24 -36.41
C ALA A 168 -3.33 1.69 -36.14
N ARG A 169 -2.50 2.45 -35.44
CA ARG A 169 -2.77 3.84 -35.07
C ARG A 169 -2.76 4.81 -36.26
N LYS A 170 -1.83 4.66 -37.18
CA LYS A 170 -1.61 5.51 -38.37
C LYS A 170 -1.18 6.97 -38.13
N ASP A 171 -1.05 7.36 -36.86
CA ASP A 171 -0.62 8.71 -36.44
C ASP A 171 0.79 8.71 -35.84
N ALA A 172 1.39 7.54 -35.62
CA ALA A 172 2.72 7.36 -35.05
C ALA A 172 3.63 6.55 -35.99
N VAL A 173 4.95 6.77 -35.84
CA VAL A 173 6.02 6.02 -36.52
C VAL A 173 6.81 5.25 -35.43
N GLY A 174 7.10 3.97 -35.72
CA GLY A 174 7.86 3.08 -34.84
C GLY A 174 9.15 2.58 -35.45
#